data_1143761b6d1eecdd8bb965e494d78555
#
_entry.id   1143761b6d1eecdd8bb965e494d78555
#
_cell.length_a   1.000
_cell.length_b   1.000
_cell.length_c   1.000
_cell.angle_alpha   90.00
_cell.angle_beta   90.00
_cell.angle_gamma   90.00
#
_symmetry.space_group_name_H-M   'P 1'
#
loop_
_entity.id
_entity.type
_entity.pdbx_description
1 polymer ?
#
loop_
_entity_poly.entity_id
_entity_poly.type
_entity_poly.pdbx_seq_one_letter_code
_entity_poly.pdbx_strand_id
1 'polypeptide(L)'
;VLKQVHTPKDPALEPLLHPEQASGFVSPAEDYLEGRLSILERLVKDPVNTYYAEADSNELSALGICKGTLFVYDTSLKATHNALVVLWYRGEWKVRQYYVIGKHVYLGTGKENEEPELVSEELLIRGVVTWSCRPHQHKPKCYVRPR
;
A
#
# COMPACT_ATOMS: atom_id res chain seq x y z
N VAL A 1 4.10 -0.60 -13.70
CA VAL A 1 4.32 0.82 -13.42
C VAL A 1 3.41 1.26 -12.29
N LEU A 2 3.92 2.01 -11.35
CA LEU A 2 3.15 2.58 -10.24
C LEU A 2 2.82 4.05 -10.55
N LYS A 3 1.54 4.40 -10.41
CA LYS A 3 1.13 5.79 -10.39
C LYS A 3 1.26 6.33 -8.97
N GLN A 4 2.18 7.27 -8.78
CA GLN A 4 2.32 7.95 -7.50
C GLN A 4 1.12 8.89 -7.30
N VAL A 5 0.36 8.64 -6.24
CA VAL A 5 -0.71 9.55 -5.81
C VAL A 5 -0.15 10.37 -4.65
N HIS A 6 0.20 11.62 -4.95
CA HIS A 6 0.48 12.58 -3.91
C HIS A 6 -0.86 13.07 -3.37
N THR A 7 -1.20 12.70 -2.13
CA THR A 7 -2.36 13.30 -1.48
C THR A 7 -1.98 14.70 -1.02
N PRO A 8 -2.48 15.75 -1.67
CA PRO A 8 -2.57 17.04 -1.00
C PRO A 8 -3.41 16.82 0.26
N LYS A 9 -3.13 17.56 1.33
CA LYS A 9 -4.06 17.68 2.46
C LYS A 9 -5.45 17.83 1.86
N ASP A 10 -6.30 16.83 2.06
CA ASP A 10 -7.64 16.88 1.51
C ASP A 10 -8.46 17.90 2.32
N PRO A 11 -8.74 19.09 1.76
CA PRO A 11 -9.51 20.09 2.48
C PRO A 11 -10.95 19.63 2.75
N ALA A 12 -11.41 18.56 2.11
CA ALA A 12 -12.72 17.98 2.36
C ALA A 12 -12.78 17.17 3.68
N LEU A 13 -11.63 16.79 4.27
CA LEU A 13 -11.57 16.14 5.57
C LEU A 13 -11.55 17.13 6.74
N GLU A 14 -11.16 18.38 6.52
CA GLU A 14 -11.15 19.40 7.57
C GLU A 14 -12.55 19.68 8.17
N PRO A 15 -13.65 19.74 7.41
CA PRO A 15 -14.98 19.93 7.99
C PRO A 15 -15.46 18.76 8.85
N LEU A 16 -14.91 17.56 8.65
CA LEU A 16 -15.23 16.36 9.44
C LEU A 16 -14.45 16.29 10.75
N LEU A 17 -13.40 17.11 10.89
CA LEU A 17 -12.53 17.17 12.07
C LEU A 17 -12.97 18.23 13.08
N HIS A 18 -13.88 19.12 12.71
CA HIS A 18 -14.46 20.13 13.60
C HIS A 18 -15.93 19.79 13.85
N PRO A 19 -16.24 19.02 14.89
CA PRO A 19 -17.60 18.96 15.37
C PRO A 19 -17.93 20.34 15.93
N GLU A 20 -18.70 21.13 15.20
CA GLU A 20 -19.31 22.31 15.77
C GLU A 20 -20.07 21.91 17.01
N GLN A 21 -19.77 22.56 18.08
CA GLN A 21 -20.32 22.53 19.42
C GLN A 21 -21.75 21.97 19.48
N ALA A 22 -21.82 20.65 19.62
CA ALA A 22 -23.08 20.04 19.97
C ALA A 22 -23.27 20.13 21.48
N SER A 23 -24.27 20.84 21.89
CA SER A 23 -24.78 20.87 23.26
C SER A 23 -24.88 19.46 23.84
N GLY A 24 -24.01 19.08 24.75
CA GLY A 24 -24.23 18.15 25.86
C GLY A 24 -24.69 16.71 25.61
N PHE A 25 -24.97 16.29 24.37
CA PHE A 25 -25.35 14.93 24.04
C PHE A 25 -24.27 14.33 23.12
N VAL A 26 -23.56 13.31 23.61
CA VAL A 26 -22.71 12.49 22.78
C VAL A 26 -23.58 11.77 21.75
N SER A 27 -23.51 12.22 20.51
CA SER A 27 -24.24 11.57 19.42
C SER A 27 -23.55 10.25 19.06
N PRO A 28 -24.27 9.15 18.79
CA PRO A 28 -23.67 7.92 18.25
C PRO A 28 -22.84 8.14 16.99
N ALA A 29 -23.07 9.26 16.27
CA ALA A 29 -22.29 9.67 15.12
C ALA A 29 -20.84 10.07 15.47
N GLU A 30 -20.58 10.54 16.68
CA GLU A 30 -19.21 10.88 17.13
C GLU A 30 -18.33 9.64 17.25
N ASP A 31 -18.86 8.53 17.77
CA ASP A 31 -18.13 7.26 17.85
C ASP A 31 -17.76 6.74 16.44
N TYR A 32 -18.60 6.98 15.43
CA TYR A 32 -18.30 6.65 14.04
C TYR A 32 -17.21 7.55 13.43
N LEU A 33 -17.18 8.83 13.79
CA LEU A 33 -16.16 9.77 13.34
C LEU A 33 -14.82 9.43 13.97
N GLU A 34 -14.77 9.13 15.24
CA GLU A 34 -13.55 8.67 15.93
C GLU A 34 -13.03 7.37 15.31
N GLY A 35 -13.91 6.42 14.99
CA GLY A 35 -13.56 5.20 14.30
C GLY A 35 -12.93 5.42 12.92
N ARG A 36 -13.41 6.41 12.17
CA ARG A 36 -12.83 6.79 10.87
C ARG A 36 -11.46 7.43 11.00
N LEU A 37 -11.29 8.31 11.98
CA LEU A 37 -9.99 8.92 12.30
C LEU A 37 -8.98 7.87 12.74
N SER A 38 -9.40 6.90 13.55
CA SER A 38 -8.54 5.82 14.03
C SER A 38 -8.03 4.90 12.90
N ILE A 39 -8.79 4.72 11.82
CA ILE A 39 -8.34 3.97 10.64
C ILE A 39 -7.16 4.67 9.96
N LEU A 40 -7.25 5.97 9.73
CA LEU A 40 -6.18 6.74 9.12
C LEU A 40 -4.91 6.73 9.99
N GLU A 41 -5.05 6.96 11.29
CA GLU A 41 -3.95 6.86 12.26
C GLU A 41 -3.34 5.47 12.30
N ARG A 42 -4.16 4.45 12.12
CA ARG A 42 -3.70 3.06 12.06
C ARG A 42 -2.88 2.75 10.82
N LEU A 43 -3.27 3.31 9.67
CA LEU A 43 -2.58 3.10 8.40
C LEU A 43 -1.29 3.93 8.28
N VAL A 44 -1.27 5.13 8.87
CA VAL A 44 -0.19 6.10 8.74
C VAL A 44 0.40 6.38 10.11
N LYS A 45 1.45 5.64 10.46
CA LYS A 45 2.16 5.83 11.74
C LYS A 45 3.16 6.98 11.70
N ASP A 46 3.80 7.17 10.56
CA ASP A 46 4.77 8.23 10.32
C ASP A 46 4.36 9.04 9.08
N PRO A 47 3.60 10.14 9.25
CA PRO A 47 3.12 10.94 8.12
C PRO A 47 4.23 11.55 7.27
N VAL A 48 5.41 11.75 7.82
CA VAL A 48 6.54 12.37 7.11
C VAL A 48 7.13 11.40 6.09
N ASN A 49 7.21 10.12 6.45
CA ASN A 49 7.84 9.08 5.62
C ASN A 49 6.83 8.16 4.92
N THR A 50 5.53 8.39 5.09
CA THR A 50 4.48 7.60 4.46
C THR A 50 4.07 8.20 3.13
N TYR A 51 4.03 7.34 2.12
CA TYR A 51 3.64 7.67 0.76
C TYR A 51 2.60 6.67 0.25
N TYR A 52 1.98 7.04 -0.87
CA TYR A 52 0.92 6.25 -1.48
C TYR A 52 1.24 5.99 -2.94
N ALA A 53 0.86 4.82 -3.43
CA ALA A 53 0.94 4.46 -4.83
C ALA A 53 -0.24 3.56 -5.20
N GLU A 54 -0.62 3.55 -6.46
CA GLU A 54 -1.69 2.71 -6.97
C GLU A 54 -1.11 1.66 -7.94
N ALA A 55 -1.57 0.42 -7.81
CA ALA A 55 -1.21 -0.64 -8.74
C ALA A 55 -1.88 -0.41 -10.10
N ASP A 56 -1.11 -0.37 -11.16
CA ASP A 56 -1.61 -0.21 -12.54
C ASP A 56 -1.72 -1.53 -13.32
N SER A 57 -1.30 -2.62 -12.70
CA SER A 57 -1.31 -3.96 -13.30
C SER A 57 -1.76 -5.04 -12.33
N ASN A 58 -1.97 -6.25 -12.84
CA ASN A 58 -2.36 -7.44 -12.07
C ASN A 58 -1.19 -8.40 -11.82
N GLU A 59 0.05 -7.94 -11.95
CA GLU A 59 1.24 -8.80 -11.78
C GLU A 59 1.31 -9.46 -10.41
N LEU A 60 0.82 -8.76 -9.37
CA LEU A 60 0.82 -9.23 -7.99
C LEU A 60 -0.51 -9.87 -7.56
N SER A 61 -1.31 -10.35 -8.51
CA SER A 61 -2.62 -10.97 -8.24
C SER A 61 -2.53 -12.18 -7.31
N ALA A 62 -1.43 -12.91 -7.33
CA ALA A 62 -1.16 -14.01 -6.39
C ALA A 62 -1.10 -13.56 -4.94
N LEU A 63 -0.72 -12.32 -4.68
CA LEU A 63 -0.72 -11.68 -3.36
C LEU A 63 -2.05 -10.95 -3.06
N GLY A 64 -3.07 -11.12 -3.89
CA GLY A 64 -4.35 -10.41 -3.76
C GLY A 64 -4.32 -8.96 -4.20
N ILE A 65 -3.24 -8.53 -4.87
CA ILE A 65 -3.03 -7.16 -5.32
C ILE A 65 -3.36 -7.06 -6.80
N CYS A 66 -4.36 -6.26 -7.12
CA CYS A 66 -4.88 -6.08 -8.46
C CYS A 66 -4.78 -4.62 -8.88
N LYS A 67 -4.94 -4.37 -10.17
CA LYS A 67 -5.04 -3.00 -10.69
C LYS A 67 -6.06 -2.19 -9.89
N GLY A 68 -5.68 -1.00 -9.46
CA GLY A 68 -6.49 -0.11 -8.62
C GLY A 68 -6.28 -0.32 -7.10
N THR A 69 -5.47 -1.30 -6.68
CA THR A 69 -5.10 -1.44 -5.27
C THR A 69 -4.22 -0.26 -4.85
N LEU A 70 -4.59 0.39 -3.75
CA LEU A 70 -3.79 1.44 -3.15
C LEU A 70 -2.75 0.83 -2.22
N PHE A 71 -1.50 1.22 -2.40
CA PHE A 71 -0.40 0.90 -1.48
C PHE A 71 -0.12 2.05 -0.55
N VAL A 72 0.06 1.74 0.72
CA VAL A 72 0.66 2.63 1.72
C VAL A 72 2.06 2.11 1.99
N TYR A 73 3.09 2.92 1.78
CA TYR A 73 4.47 2.51 2.00
C TYR A 73 5.26 3.55 2.78
N ASP A 74 6.21 3.07 3.56
CA ASP A 74 7.06 3.87 4.43
C ASP A 74 8.51 3.83 3.94
N THR A 75 9.08 5.01 3.71
CA THR A 75 10.44 5.18 3.20
C THR A 75 11.52 5.08 4.27
N SER A 76 11.14 5.13 5.55
CA SER A 76 12.07 5.00 6.68
C SER A 76 12.36 3.54 7.05
N LEU A 77 11.51 2.61 6.63
CA LEU A 77 11.65 1.20 6.94
C LEU A 77 12.68 0.53 6.02
N LYS A 78 13.46 -0.37 6.61
CA LYS A 78 14.37 -1.22 5.84
C LYS A 78 13.65 -2.46 5.33
N ALA A 79 13.93 -2.83 4.08
CA ALA A 79 13.43 -4.05 3.50
C ALA A 79 14.00 -5.28 4.22
N THR A 80 13.12 -6.19 4.61
CA THR A 80 13.46 -7.47 5.23
C THR A 80 12.97 -8.63 4.37
N HIS A 81 13.42 -9.84 4.67
CA HIS A 81 12.94 -11.03 3.97
C HIS A 81 11.41 -11.14 4.01
N ASN A 82 10.79 -11.44 2.90
CA ASN A 82 9.34 -11.47 2.64
C ASN A 82 8.62 -10.09 2.67
N ALA A 83 9.32 -8.99 2.80
CA ALA A 83 8.70 -7.68 2.70
C ALA A 83 8.18 -7.42 1.28
N LEU A 84 7.07 -6.72 1.18
CA LEU A 84 6.61 -6.14 -0.08
C LEU A 84 7.23 -4.74 -0.19
N VAL A 85 7.97 -4.48 -1.27
CA VAL A 85 8.76 -3.26 -1.42
C VAL A 85 8.41 -2.50 -2.69
N VAL A 86 8.46 -1.19 -2.60
CA VAL A 86 8.46 -0.27 -3.75
C VAL A 86 9.90 -0.02 -4.14
N LEU A 87 10.24 -0.30 -5.39
CA LEU A 87 11.61 -0.26 -5.88
C LEU A 87 11.71 0.24 -7.32
N TRP A 88 12.86 0.80 -7.65
CA TRP A 88 13.28 1.07 -9.01
C TRP A 88 14.23 -0.03 -9.48
N TYR A 89 13.86 -0.72 -10.53
CA TYR A 89 14.65 -1.80 -11.09
C TYR A 89 14.40 -1.92 -12.59
N ARG A 90 15.48 -2.04 -13.37
CA ARG A 90 15.44 -2.13 -14.83
C ARG A 90 14.65 -1.01 -15.50
N GLY A 91 14.86 0.23 -15.02
CA GLY A 91 14.30 1.41 -15.66
C GLY A 91 12.84 1.73 -15.33
N GLU A 92 12.23 1.02 -14.38
CA GLU A 92 10.84 1.28 -13.99
C GLU A 92 10.57 1.09 -12.50
N TRP A 93 9.55 1.77 -12.00
CA TRP A 93 9.04 1.58 -10.66
C TRP A 93 8.18 0.32 -10.58
N LYS A 94 8.49 -0.53 -9.62
CA LYS A 94 7.79 -1.81 -9.39
C LYS A 94 7.47 -1.98 -7.92
N VAL A 95 6.47 -2.81 -7.65
CA VAL A 95 6.27 -3.44 -6.34
C VAL A 95 6.59 -4.91 -6.48
N ARG A 96 7.44 -5.42 -5.59
CA ARG A 96 7.86 -6.83 -5.60
C ARG A 96 7.99 -7.35 -4.18
N GLN A 97 7.82 -8.63 -4.04
CA GLN A 97 8.19 -9.33 -2.82
C GLN A 97 9.71 -9.51 -2.78
N TYR A 98 10.29 -9.11 -1.67
CA TYR A 98 11.74 -9.06 -1.47
C TYR A 98 12.21 -10.27 -0.68
N TYR A 99 13.11 -11.04 -1.25
CA TYR A 99 13.68 -12.21 -0.60
C TYR A 99 15.18 -12.03 -0.39
N VAL A 100 15.65 -12.40 0.80
CA VAL A 100 17.07 -12.47 1.12
C VAL A 100 17.40 -13.93 1.37
N ILE A 101 18.24 -14.50 0.52
CA ILE A 101 18.71 -15.89 0.61
C ILE A 101 20.23 -15.87 0.63
N GLY A 102 20.81 -16.12 1.80
CA GLY A 102 22.25 -15.97 2.01
C GLY A 102 22.70 -14.52 1.82
N LYS A 103 23.56 -14.29 0.83
CA LYS A 103 24.05 -12.94 0.46
C LYS A 103 23.34 -12.34 -0.75
N HIS A 104 22.37 -13.05 -1.31
CA HIS A 104 21.70 -12.66 -2.54
C HIS A 104 20.29 -12.17 -2.28
N VAL A 105 19.87 -11.21 -3.09
CA VAL A 105 18.54 -10.65 -3.11
C VAL A 105 17.78 -11.16 -4.31
N TYR A 106 16.55 -11.57 -4.10
CA TYR A 106 15.63 -12.01 -5.14
C TYR A 106 14.33 -11.20 -5.07
N LEU A 107 13.71 -11.01 -6.22
CA LEU A 107 12.44 -10.33 -6.36
C LEU A 107 11.40 -11.29 -6.94
N GLY A 108 10.20 -11.29 -6.38
CA GLY A 108 9.12 -12.16 -6.84
C GLY A 108 7.77 -11.48 -6.86
N THR A 109 6.81 -12.12 -7.53
CA THR A 109 5.40 -11.67 -7.62
C THR A 109 4.47 -12.48 -6.71
N GLY A 110 5.02 -13.43 -5.94
CA GLY A 110 4.25 -14.30 -5.03
C GLY A 110 3.55 -15.47 -5.71
N LYS A 111 3.78 -15.73 -6.99
CA LYS A 111 3.25 -16.91 -7.68
C LYS A 111 3.99 -18.15 -7.23
N GLU A 112 3.26 -19.22 -6.91
CA GLU A 112 3.82 -20.47 -6.38
C GLU A 112 4.81 -21.15 -7.33
N ASN A 113 4.60 -21.02 -8.65
CA ASN A 113 5.41 -21.69 -9.69
C ASN A 113 6.41 -20.73 -10.35
N GLU A 114 6.62 -19.55 -9.80
CA GLU A 114 7.55 -18.56 -10.32
C GLU A 114 8.85 -18.63 -9.52
N GLU A 115 9.96 -18.83 -10.20
CA GLU A 115 11.27 -18.68 -9.57
C GLU A 115 11.52 -17.17 -9.36
N PRO A 116 11.84 -16.75 -8.13
CA PRO A 116 12.20 -15.37 -7.87
C PRO A 116 13.40 -14.94 -8.69
N GLU A 117 13.34 -13.74 -9.24
CA GLU A 117 14.41 -13.19 -10.05
C GLU A 117 15.59 -12.76 -9.17
N LEU A 118 16.78 -13.29 -9.45
CA LEU A 118 18.02 -12.83 -8.81
C LEU A 118 18.32 -11.38 -9.24
N VAL A 119 18.52 -10.51 -8.26
CA VAL A 119 18.93 -9.12 -8.53
C VAL A 119 20.39 -9.11 -9.00
N SER A 120 20.58 -8.78 -10.27
CA SER A 120 21.90 -8.72 -10.92
C SER A 120 22.39 -7.30 -11.22
N GLU A 121 21.51 -6.31 -11.07
CA GLU A 121 21.76 -4.92 -11.38
C GLU A 121 21.51 -4.04 -10.15
N GLU A 122 21.79 -2.74 -10.30
CA GLU A 122 21.53 -1.78 -9.23
C GLU A 122 20.03 -1.72 -8.88
N LEU A 123 19.76 -1.90 -7.61
CA LEU A 123 18.42 -1.89 -7.02
C LEU A 123 18.26 -0.69 -6.10
N LEU A 124 17.30 0.16 -6.38
CA LEU A 124 16.93 1.26 -5.49
C LEU A 124 15.60 0.95 -4.81
N ILE A 125 15.64 0.67 -3.51
CA ILE A 125 14.44 0.50 -2.69
C ILE A 125 13.95 1.86 -2.24
N ARG A 126 12.71 2.20 -2.59
CA ARG A 126 12.06 3.44 -2.19
C ARG A 126 11.44 3.34 -0.81
N GLY A 127 10.84 2.22 -0.50
CA GLY A 127 10.20 1.99 0.79
C GLY A 127 9.54 0.62 0.90
N VAL A 128 9.02 0.34 2.07
CA VAL A 128 8.35 -0.92 2.41
C VAL A 128 6.85 -0.69 2.46
N VAL A 129 6.09 -1.52 1.76
CA VAL A 129 4.63 -1.49 1.79
C VAL A 129 4.16 -1.97 3.16
N THR A 130 3.41 -1.13 3.84
CA THR A 130 2.83 -1.41 5.16
C THR A 130 1.39 -1.86 5.08
N TRP A 131 0.65 -1.36 4.08
CA TRP A 131 -0.75 -1.69 3.83
C TRP A 131 -1.06 -1.71 2.34
N SER A 132 -1.99 -2.55 1.98
CA SER A 132 -2.62 -2.54 0.66
C SER A 132 -4.13 -2.51 0.82
N CYS A 133 -4.78 -1.56 0.16
CA CYS A 133 -6.23 -1.35 0.24
C CYS A 133 -6.82 -1.64 -1.14
N ARG A 134 -7.63 -2.67 -1.20
CA ARG A 134 -8.26 -3.11 -2.45
C ARG A 134 -9.70 -2.60 -2.53
N PRO A 135 -10.09 -1.86 -3.57
CA PRO A 135 -11.47 -1.48 -3.79
C PRO A 135 -12.32 -2.68 -4.21
N HIS A 136 -13.49 -2.86 -3.59
CA HIS A 136 -14.41 -3.96 -3.90
C HIS A 136 -15.62 -3.53 -4.73
N GLN A 137 -15.91 -2.24 -4.84
CA GLN A 137 -17.05 -1.72 -5.59
C GLN A 137 -16.89 -1.87 -7.11
N HIS A 138 -15.66 -1.83 -7.61
CA HIS A 138 -15.36 -2.11 -8.99
C HIS A 138 -14.86 -3.55 -9.07
N LYS A 139 -15.58 -4.42 -9.78
CA LYS A 139 -15.15 -5.81 -9.99
C LYS A 139 -13.71 -5.81 -10.49
N PRO A 140 -12.72 -6.17 -9.68
CA PRO A 140 -11.35 -6.19 -10.15
C PRO A 140 -11.24 -7.27 -11.22
N LYS A 141 -10.62 -6.94 -12.33
CA LYS A 141 -10.41 -7.87 -13.46
C LYS A 141 -9.57 -9.10 -13.08
N CYS A 142 -9.07 -9.16 -11.87
CA CYS A 142 -8.31 -10.30 -11.34
C CYS A 142 -9.16 -11.29 -10.51
N TYR A 143 -10.49 -11.21 -10.60
CA TYR A 143 -11.34 -12.16 -9.93
C TYR A 143 -11.18 -13.54 -10.58
N VAL A 144 -10.39 -14.38 -9.97
CA VAL A 144 -10.38 -15.82 -10.29
C VAL A 144 -11.64 -16.40 -9.66
N ARG A 145 -12.59 -16.82 -10.46
CA ARG A 145 -13.76 -17.55 -9.95
C ARG A 145 -13.24 -18.76 -9.15
N PRO A 146 -13.65 -18.95 -7.89
CA PRO A 146 -13.41 -20.22 -7.24
C PRO A 146 -14.06 -21.30 -8.09
N ARG A 147 -13.28 -22.31 -8.37
CA ARG A 147 -13.79 -23.51 -9.07
C ARG A 147 -14.76 -24.26 -8.17
#